data_a8854baf4e6b634700e86a2fd58af3d1
#
_entry.id   a8854baf4e6b634700e86a2fd58af3d1
#
_cell.length_a   1.000
_cell.length_b   1.000
_cell.length_c   1.000
_cell.angle_alpha   90.00
_cell.angle_beta   90.00
_cell.angle_gamma   90.00
#
_symmetry.space_group_name_H-M   'P 1'
#
loop_
_entity.id
_entity.type
_entity.pdbx_description
1 polymer ?
#
loop_
_entity_poly.entity_id
_entity_poly.type
_entity_poly.pdbx_seq_one_letter_code
_entity_poly.pdbx_strand_id
1 'polypeptide(L)'
;MNLMLAPMEGLVDPIMRDVLTRLGGIDLCVTEFVRVTNVLLPTRTFHRLAPELLNGGKTRAGTTVRVQLLGSDPVCLAENAAKVASLGAPGVDLNFGCPAPTV
;
A
#
# COMPACT_ATOMS: atom_id res chain seq x y z
N MET A 1 10.78 -14.62 13.48
CA MET A 1 10.66 -13.18 13.77
C MET A 1 10.13 -12.47 12.53
N ASN A 2 9.04 -11.76 12.69
CA ASN A 2 8.44 -11.04 11.57
C ASN A 2 9.01 -9.63 11.50
N LEU A 3 9.63 -9.32 10.36
CA LEU A 3 10.18 -7.99 10.12
C LEU A 3 9.38 -7.28 9.03
N MET A 4 8.82 -6.15 9.37
CA MET A 4 8.01 -5.35 8.45
C MET A 4 8.80 -4.14 7.99
N LEU A 5 8.82 -3.92 6.67
CA LEU A 5 9.38 -2.69 6.10
C LEU A 5 8.27 -1.65 6.07
N ALA A 6 8.39 -0.67 6.95
CA ALA A 6 7.40 0.40 7.06
C ALA A 6 7.60 1.43 5.95
N PRO A 7 6.53 2.07 5.50
CA PRO A 7 6.64 3.11 4.49
C PRO A 7 7.31 4.36 5.07
N MET A 8 8.21 4.93 4.30
CA MET A 8 8.81 6.23 4.61
C MET A 8 8.68 7.09 3.36
N GLU A 9 7.89 8.14 3.45
CA GLU A 9 7.58 8.98 2.31
C GLU A 9 8.87 9.46 1.64
N GLY A 10 8.95 9.24 0.33
CA GLY A 10 10.11 9.64 -0.46
C GLY A 10 11.32 8.75 -0.32
N LEU A 11 11.31 7.75 0.58
CA LEU A 11 12.46 6.88 0.81
C LEU A 11 12.23 5.44 0.42
N VAL A 12 11.05 4.88 0.71
CA VAL A 12 10.77 3.48 0.42
C VAL A 12 9.73 3.40 -0.68
N ASP A 13 10.21 3.40 -1.92
CA ASP A 13 9.41 3.24 -3.12
C ASP A 13 9.44 1.79 -3.60
N PRO A 14 8.78 1.46 -4.72
CA PRO A 14 8.77 0.09 -5.22
C PRO A 14 10.16 -0.46 -5.52
N ILE A 15 11.07 0.37 -6.01
CA ILE A 15 12.43 -0.06 -6.32
C ILE A 15 13.17 -0.43 -5.04
N MET A 16 13.05 0.42 -4.02
CA MET A 16 13.70 0.15 -2.74
C MET A 16 13.11 -1.08 -2.08
N ARG A 17 11.78 -1.27 -2.15
CA ARG A 17 11.15 -2.47 -1.63
C ARG A 17 11.70 -3.72 -2.29
N ASP A 18 11.85 -3.68 -3.62
CA ASP A 18 12.37 -4.82 -4.36
C ASP A 18 13.81 -5.14 -3.95
N VAL A 19 14.66 -4.11 -3.86
CA VAL A 19 16.06 -4.29 -3.49
C VAL A 19 16.19 -4.83 -2.06
N LEU A 20 15.52 -4.19 -1.11
CA LEU A 20 15.65 -4.56 0.30
C LEU A 20 15.12 -5.96 0.58
N THR A 21 14.03 -6.36 -0.08
CA THR A 21 13.48 -7.71 0.14
C THR A 21 14.36 -8.78 -0.49
N ARG A 22 15.08 -8.46 -1.56
CA ARG A 22 16.04 -9.41 -2.16
C ARG A 22 17.25 -9.65 -1.25
N LEU A 23 17.58 -8.69 -0.39
CA LEU A 23 18.65 -8.88 0.59
C LEU A 23 18.24 -9.84 1.72
N GLY A 24 16.93 -10.06 1.87
CA GLY A 24 16.41 -11.03 2.83
C GLY A 24 16.07 -10.42 4.19
N GLY A 25 15.34 -11.18 4.98
CA GLY A 25 15.00 -10.79 6.34
C GLY A 25 13.77 -9.92 6.50
N ILE A 26 13.09 -9.54 5.40
CA ILE A 26 11.87 -8.74 5.46
C ILE A 26 10.70 -9.63 5.08
N ASP A 27 9.71 -9.73 5.97
CA ASP A 27 8.56 -10.61 5.80
C ASP A 27 7.34 -9.91 5.20
N LEU A 28 7.27 -8.59 5.32
CA LEU A 28 6.12 -7.82 4.90
C LEU A 28 6.54 -6.41 4.55
N CYS A 29 5.99 -5.88 3.47
CA CYS A 29 6.14 -4.46 3.10
C CYS A 29 4.78 -3.79 3.16
N VAL A 30 4.77 -2.50 3.54
CA VAL A 30 3.58 -1.65 3.47
C VAL A 30 3.92 -0.46 2.61
N THR A 31 3.05 -0.12 1.65
CA THR A 31 3.30 1.02 0.77
C THR A 31 3.10 2.34 1.50
N GLU A 32 3.59 3.43 0.90
CA GLU A 32 3.16 4.76 1.30
C GLU A 32 1.64 4.84 1.16
N PHE A 33 1.01 5.70 1.97
CA PHE A 33 -0.43 5.81 1.90
C PHE A 33 -0.86 6.55 0.63
N VAL A 34 -1.99 6.11 0.08
CA VAL A 34 -2.70 6.83 -0.97
C VAL A 34 -3.87 7.54 -0.32
N ARG A 35 -3.96 8.84 -0.54
CA ARG A 35 -5.07 9.62 0.00
C ARG A 35 -6.33 9.38 -0.82
N VAL A 36 -7.37 8.96 -0.13
CA VAL A 36 -8.68 8.72 -0.71
C VAL A 36 -9.64 9.76 -0.17
N THR A 37 -10.24 10.56 -1.04
CA THR A 37 -11.14 11.63 -0.62
C THR A 37 -12.59 11.26 -0.88
N ASN A 38 -13.07 11.43 -2.11
CA ASN A 38 -14.47 11.19 -2.44
C ASN A 38 -14.68 10.50 -3.78
N VAL A 39 -13.64 9.91 -4.33
CA VAL A 39 -13.70 9.22 -5.63
C VAL A 39 -13.04 7.87 -5.56
N LEU A 40 -13.50 6.97 -6.43
CA LEU A 40 -12.82 5.71 -6.67
C LEU A 40 -11.61 5.98 -7.55
N LEU A 41 -10.42 5.68 -7.05
CA LEU A 41 -9.18 5.97 -7.77
C LEU A 41 -9.01 5.00 -8.95
N PRO A 42 -8.39 5.48 -10.05
CA PRO A 42 -8.15 4.62 -11.20
C PRO A 42 -7.10 3.55 -10.94
N THR A 43 -7.21 2.45 -11.65
CA THR A 43 -6.28 1.32 -11.53
C THR A 43 -4.82 1.75 -11.68
N ARG A 44 -4.54 2.68 -12.61
CA ARG A 44 -3.16 3.13 -12.83
C ARG A 44 -2.53 3.79 -11.61
N THR A 45 -3.35 4.43 -10.76
CA THR A 45 -2.85 5.04 -9.53
C THR A 45 -2.30 3.96 -8.60
N PHE A 46 -3.03 2.87 -8.45
CA PHE A 46 -2.60 1.78 -7.59
C PHE A 46 -1.40 1.03 -8.18
N HIS A 47 -1.36 0.84 -9.49
CA HIS A 47 -0.21 0.18 -10.12
C HIS A 47 1.06 1.03 -10.05
N ARG A 48 0.92 2.35 -10.05
CA ARG A 48 2.06 3.24 -9.88
C ARG A 48 2.60 3.18 -8.47
N LEU A 49 1.71 3.17 -7.48
CA LEU A 49 2.09 3.08 -6.08
C LEU A 49 2.69 1.71 -5.77
N ALA A 50 2.07 0.66 -6.27
CA ALA A 50 2.44 -0.72 -5.96
C ALA A 50 2.42 -1.56 -7.23
N PRO A 51 3.47 -1.47 -8.07
CA PRO A 51 3.56 -2.35 -9.25
C PRO A 51 3.62 -3.83 -8.88
N GLU A 52 3.93 -4.14 -7.62
CA GLU A 52 3.88 -5.50 -7.12
C GLU A 52 2.50 -6.13 -7.26
N LEU A 53 1.44 -5.32 -7.39
CA LEU A 53 0.09 -5.84 -7.64
C LEU A 53 0.05 -6.68 -8.93
N LEU A 54 0.89 -6.35 -9.91
CA LEU A 54 1.00 -7.12 -11.15
C LEU A 54 1.75 -8.43 -10.95
N ASN A 55 2.35 -8.63 -9.78
CA ASN A 55 3.10 -9.83 -9.42
C ASN A 55 2.46 -10.53 -8.22
N GLY A 56 1.13 -10.60 -8.19
CA GLY A 56 0.42 -11.26 -7.10
C GLY A 56 0.52 -10.55 -5.76
N GLY A 57 0.83 -9.25 -5.77
CA GLY A 57 0.98 -8.48 -4.53
C GLY A 57 2.28 -8.76 -3.79
N LYS A 58 3.30 -9.21 -4.52
CA LYS A 58 4.58 -9.57 -3.93
C LYS A 58 5.75 -8.95 -4.68
N THR A 59 6.84 -8.72 -3.96
CA THR A 59 8.11 -8.37 -4.62
C THR A 59 8.66 -9.58 -5.37
N ARG A 60 9.71 -9.39 -6.16
CA ARG A 60 10.35 -10.50 -6.87
C ARG A 60 10.91 -11.54 -5.91
N ALA A 61 11.29 -11.12 -4.72
CA ALA A 61 11.75 -12.06 -3.69
C ALA A 61 10.62 -12.84 -3.03
N GLY A 62 9.35 -12.53 -3.38
CA GLY A 62 8.19 -13.20 -2.81
C GLY A 62 7.65 -12.58 -1.54
N THR A 63 8.13 -11.39 -1.17
CA THR A 63 7.67 -10.70 0.03
C THR A 63 6.34 -10.01 -0.23
N THR A 64 5.38 -10.24 0.64
CA THR A 64 4.05 -9.65 0.55
C THR A 64 4.10 -8.12 0.69
N VAL A 65 3.35 -7.45 -0.15
CA VAL A 65 3.22 -5.98 -0.13
C VAL A 65 1.77 -5.61 0.15
N ARG A 66 1.54 -4.87 1.21
CA ARG A 66 0.22 -4.37 1.57
C ARG A 66 0.09 -2.93 1.13
N VAL A 67 -1.06 -2.59 0.58
CA VAL A 67 -1.34 -1.21 0.15
C VAL A 67 -1.99 -0.47 1.29
N GLN A 68 -1.53 0.74 1.56
CA GLN A 68 -2.11 1.58 2.62
C GLN A 68 -2.95 2.70 2.02
N LEU A 69 -4.18 2.81 2.50
CA LEU A 69 -5.11 3.87 2.10
C LEU A 69 -5.35 4.80 3.29
N LEU A 70 -5.36 6.09 3.02
CA LEU A 70 -5.64 7.13 4.02
C LEU A 70 -6.88 7.91 3.62
N GLY A 71 -7.83 8.02 4.52
CA GLY A 71 -9.01 8.83 4.28
C GLY A 71 -9.91 8.93 5.51
N SER A 72 -10.93 9.77 5.42
CA SER A 72 -11.88 9.97 6.51
C SER A 72 -13.28 9.49 6.17
N ASP A 73 -13.56 9.21 4.90
CA ASP A 73 -14.87 8.72 4.46
C ASP A 73 -14.86 7.19 4.44
N PRO A 74 -15.60 6.51 5.34
CA PRO A 74 -15.58 5.06 5.40
C PRO A 74 -16.07 4.38 4.13
N VAL A 75 -17.08 4.95 3.47
CA VAL A 75 -17.63 4.35 2.24
C VAL A 75 -16.59 4.41 1.13
N CYS A 76 -15.98 5.56 0.94
CA CYS A 76 -14.98 5.73 -0.09
C CYS A 76 -13.74 4.87 0.17
N LEU A 77 -13.31 4.76 1.44
CA LEU A 77 -12.21 3.86 1.80
C LEU A 77 -12.57 2.41 1.48
N ALA A 78 -13.78 1.99 1.81
CA ALA A 78 -14.21 0.62 1.55
C ALA A 78 -14.23 0.30 0.05
N GLU A 79 -14.73 1.24 -0.77
CA GLU A 79 -14.76 1.05 -2.22
C GLU A 79 -13.36 0.95 -2.82
N ASN A 80 -12.46 1.82 -2.39
CA ASN A 80 -11.08 1.77 -2.86
C ASN A 80 -10.35 0.53 -2.35
N ALA A 81 -10.60 0.12 -1.11
CA ALA A 81 -10.01 -1.12 -0.57
C ALA A 81 -10.48 -2.35 -1.36
N ALA A 82 -11.77 -2.41 -1.69
CA ALA A 82 -12.29 -3.50 -2.51
C ALA A 82 -11.64 -3.52 -3.88
N LYS A 83 -11.43 -2.35 -4.49
CA LYS A 83 -10.77 -2.26 -5.78
C LYS A 83 -9.32 -2.75 -5.70
N VAL A 84 -8.57 -2.31 -4.70
CA VAL A 84 -7.18 -2.73 -4.52
C VAL A 84 -7.10 -4.24 -4.31
N ALA A 85 -8.01 -4.80 -3.52
CA ALA A 85 -8.08 -6.25 -3.33
C ALA A 85 -8.34 -6.97 -4.66
N SER A 86 -9.25 -6.43 -5.48
CA SER A 86 -9.54 -7.02 -6.78
C SER A 86 -8.34 -6.95 -7.75
N LEU A 87 -7.43 -6.04 -7.53
CA LEU A 87 -6.21 -5.91 -8.34
C LEU A 87 -5.09 -6.86 -7.88
N GLY A 88 -5.33 -7.65 -6.84
CA GLY A 88 -4.41 -8.66 -6.37
C GLY A 88 -3.67 -8.35 -5.08
N ALA A 89 -4.06 -7.31 -4.35
CA ALA A 89 -3.43 -7.02 -3.07
C ALA A 89 -3.76 -8.11 -2.05
N PRO A 90 -2.74 -8.69 -1.40
CA PRO A 90 -2.98 -9.71 -0.38
C PRO A 90 -3.54 -9.14 0.91
N GLY A 91 -3.42 -7.82 1.11
CA GLY A 91 -3.99 -7.12 2.24
C GLY A 91 -4.01 -5.63 1.99
N VAL A 92 -4.88 -4.94 2.69
CA VAL A 92 -5.03 -3.48 2.58
C VAL A 92 -5.06 -2.91 3.99
N ASP A 93 -4.23 -1.91 4.24
CA ASP A 93 -4.24 -1.21 5.52
C ASP A 93 -5.02 0.08 5.37
N LEU A 94 -5.94 0.31 6.29
CA LEU A 94 -6.76 1.51 6.31
C LEU A 94 -6.28 2.44 7.42
N ASN A 95 -5.95 3.66 7.03
CA ASN A 95 -5.61 4.72 7.97
C ASN A 95 -6.73 5.75 7.93
N PHE A 96 -7.55 5.75 8.97
CA PHE A 96 -8.59 6.78 9.11
C PHE A 96 -7.89 8.03 9.63
N GLY A 97 -7.44 8.85 8.71
CA GLY A 97 -6.85 10.12 9.10
C GLY A 97 -7.84 10.89 9.95
N CYS A 98 -7.50 11.10 11.19
CA CYS A 98 -8.22 12.09 11.96
C CYS A 98 -8.20 13.37 11.16
N PRO A 99 -9.35 14.01 10.94
CA PRO A 99 -9.30 15.38 10.47
C PRO A 99 -8.35 16.07 11.43
N ALA A 100 -7.17 16.38 10.93
CA ALA A 100 -6.18 16.99 11.76
C ALA A 100 -6.87 18.12 12.48
N PRO A 101 -6.96 18.05 13.79
CA PRO A 101 -7.42 19.23 14.47
C PRO A 101 -6.49 20.28 13.98
N THR A 102 -7.01 21.12 13.16
CA THR A 102 -6.32 22.31 12.82
C THR A 102 -6.16 23.10 14.10
N VAL A 103 -5.20 22.72 14.75
CA VAL A 103 -4.80 23.55 15.85
C VAL A 103 -3.66 24.37 15.37
#